data_d648d2f5dfe09f4da7307b3edf89c573
#
_entry.id   d648d2f5dfe09f4da7307b3edf89c573
#
_cell.length_a   1.000
_cell.length_b   1.000
_cell.length_c   1.000
_cell.angle_alpha   90.00
_cell.angle_beta   90.00
_cell.angle_gamma   90.00
#
_symmetry.space_group_name_H-M   'P 1'
#
loop_
_entity.id
_entity.type
_entity.pdbx_description
1 polymer ?
#
loop_
_entity_poly.entity_id
_entity_poly.type
_entity_poly.pdbx_seq_one_letter_code
_entity_poly.pdbx_strand_id
1 'polypeptide(L)'
;MNTRKTVFTITLAACLLILIFILIGTNAVTAQRGSNNPAADARENNQIAFLQAAIGDTQEPHAQQALEEKINSRQQAADLRAEALAQPAPSLQDICANRVQLPEKKANQALGILTVREDFLNPLGFVIANMWRGSFNQQPVELYAGAMLDAPEQGVVVLSMENLEIFTTIPDPNPDGVLTITAEHGARLELSTVNGATRYFDIPAQQFVSDSETQVPAIDLPPAPTPVFDPCVQFDTP
;
A
#
# COMPACT_ATOMS: atom_id res chain seq x y z
N MET A 1 -28.24 40.80 12.23
CA MET A 1 -26.77 40.83 12.37
C MET A 1 -26.27 39.61 13.17
N ASN A 2 -26.72 38.37 12.88
CA ASN A 2 -26.40 37.16 13.65
C ASN A 2 -25.91 35.96 12.80
N THR A 3 -25.95 36.08 11.48
CA THR A 3 -25.60 34.96 10.57
C THR A 3 -24.08 34.64 10.53
N ARG A 4 -23.20 35.60 10.77
CA ARG A 4 -21.74 35.37 10.74
C ARG A 4 -21.20 34.58 11.95
N LYS A 5 -21.83 34.69 13.11
CA LYS A 5 -21.40 33.96 14.31
C LYS A 5 -21.74 32.46 14.24
N THR A 6 -22.88 32.12 13.62
CA THR A 6 -23.34 30.72 13.47
C THR A 6 -22.49 29.95 12.47
N VAL A 7 -22.05 30.57 11.38
CA VAL A 7 -21.19 29.92 10.38
C VAL A 7 -19.80 29.62 10.96
N PHE A 8 -19.22 30.51 11.79
CA PHE A 8 -17.91 30.33 12.41
C PHE A 8 -17.90 29.20 13.43
N THR A 9 -19.00 29.01 14.17
CA THR A 9 -19.11 27.91 15.16
C THR A 9 -19.26 26.54 14.49
N ILE A 10 -19.97 26.46 13.36
CA ILE A 10 -20.14 25.19 12.61
C ILE A 10 -18.82 24.78 11.93
N THR A 11 -18.06 25.73 11.37
CA THR A 11 -16.75 25.43 10.76
C THR A 11 -15.71 24.98 11.80
N LEU A 12 -15.70 25.58 12.98
CA LEU A 12 -14.77 25.19 14.04
C LEU A 12 -15.06 23.77 14.57
N ALA A 13 -16.34 23.41 14.72
CA ALA A 13 -16.77 22.07 15.13
C ALA A 13 -16.43 21.00 14.08
N ALA A 14 -16.59 21.30 12.80
CA ALA A 14 -16.25 20.41 11.72
C ALA A 14 -14.72 20.15 11.62
N CYS A 15 -13.89 21.18 11.78
CA CYS A 15 -12.43 21.04 11.82
C CYS A 15 -11.96 20.25 13.03
N LEU A 16 -12.60 20.38 14.19
CA LEU A 16 -12.25 19.62 15.39
C LEU A 16 -12.58 18.12 15.22
N LEU A 17 -13.71 17.80 14.58
CA LEU A 17 -14.10 16.42 14.28
C LEU A 17 -13.14 15.76 13.27
N ILE A 18 -12.67 16.49 12.25
CA ILE A 18 -11.70 15.97 11.27
C ILE A 18 -10.33 15.72 11.95
N LEU A 19 -9.90 16.60 12.85
CA LEU A 19 -8.66 16.41 13.62
C LEU A 19 -8.72 15.18 14.55
N ILE A 20 -9.87 14.92 15.15
CA ILE A 20 -10.09 13.74 15.98
C ILE A 20 -10.06 12.47 15.12
N PHE A 21 -10.62 12.50 13.91
CA PHE A 21 -10.58 11.36 12.98
C PHE A 21 -9.16 11.06 12.48
N ILE A 22 -8.33 12.07 12.22
CA ILE A 22 -6.93 11.89 11.81
C ILE A 22 -6.08 11.31 12.95
N LEU A 23 -6.32 11.72 14.20
CA LEU A 23 -5.62 11.18 15.37
C LEU A 23 -6.02 9.74 15.73
N ILE A 24 -7.21 9.30 15.34
CA ILE A 24 -7.69 7.92 15.58
C ILE A 24 -7.27 6.98 14.45
N GLY A 25 -7.06 7.50 13.22
CA GLY A 25 -6.78 6.71 12.01
C GLY A 25 -5.33 6.24 11.83
N THR A 26 -4.36 6.76 12.59
CA THR A 26 -2.93 6.46 12.37
C THR A 26 -2.35 5.38 13.28
N ASN A 27 -3.14 4.77 14.15
CA ASN A 27 -2.69 3.55 14.83
C ASN A 27 -2.99 2.33 13.95
N ALA A 28 -2.20 2.15 12.90
CA ALA A 28 -2.07 0.85 12.26
C ALA A 28 -1.67 -0.14 13.35
N VAL A 29 -2.59 -1.01 13.72
CA VAL A 29 -2.34 -2.12 14.63
C VAL A 29 -1.38 -3.05 13.91
N THR A 30 -0.09 -2.81 14.05
CA THR A 30 0.87 -3.88 13.89
C THR A 30 0.50 -4.89 14.96
N ALA A 31 -0.09 -6.00 14.53
CA ALA A 31 -0.36 -7.15 15.38
C ALA A 31 0.99 -7.74 15.81
N GLN A 32 1.66 -7.07 16.74
CA GLN A 32 2.77 -7.64 17.49
C GLN A 32 2.15 -8.64 18.47
N ARG A 33 2.19 -9.90 18.04
CA ARG A 33 1.86 -11.06 18.86
C ARG A 33 2.58 -10.95 20.21
N GLY A 34 1.80 -10.82 21.28
CA GLY A 34 2.15 -11.30 22.60
C GLY A 34 3.45 -10.77 23.21
N SER A 35 3.63 -9.46 23.31
CA SER A 35 4.46 -8.95 24.39
C SER A 35 3.54 -8.51 25.52
N ASN A 36 3.75 -9.05 26.71
CA ASN A 36 3.22 -8.47 27.94
C ASN A 36 3.78 -7.05 28.07
N ASN A 37 3.14 -6.10 27.41
CA ASN A 37 3.54 -4.71 27.47
C ASN A 37 2.57 -3.96 28.40
N PRO A 38 2.91 -3.83 29.68
CA PRO A 38 2.05 -3.17 30.67
C PRO A 38 1.72 -1.71 30.28
N ALA A 39 2.55 -1.08 29.48
CA ALA A 39 2.29 0.27 28.97
C ALA A 39 1.19 0.27 27.89
N ALA A 40 1.06 -0.80 27.10
CA ALA A 40 -0.03 -0.92 26.11
C ALA A 40 -1.37 -1.17 26.83
N ASP A 41 -1.38 -2.04 27.82
CA ASP A 41 -2.57 -2.35 28.62
C ASP A 41 -3.03 -1.11 29.42
N ALA A 42 -2.11 -0.36 29.98
CA ALA A 42 -2.42 0.90 30.66
C ALA A 42 -3.04 1.94 29.72
N ARG A 43 -2.53 2.04 28.46
CA ARG A 43 -3.12 2.93 27.45
C ARG A 43 -4.52 2.52 27.07
N GLU A 44 -4.78 1.23 26.88
CA GLU A 44 -6.09 0.71 26.53
C GLU A 44 -7.11 0.94 27.65
N ASN A 45 -6.73 0.66 28.89
CA ASN A 45 -7.55 0.93 30.08
C ASN A 45 -7.87 2.43 30.21
N ASN A 46 -6.90 3.31 29.98
CA ASN A 46 -7.12 4.75 29.98
C ASN A 46 -8.06 5.20 28.86
N GLN A 47 -8.00 4.58 27.69
CA GLN A 47 -8.93 4.89 26.59
C GLN A 47 -10.36 4.43 26.89
N ILE A 48 -10.53 3.26 27.51
CA ILE A 48 -11.84 2.78 27.95
C ILE A 48 -12.42 3.72 29.02
N ALA A 49 -11.62 4.10 30.00
CA ALA A 49 -12.04 5.05 31.04
C ALA A 49 -12.43 6.42 30.46
N PHE A 50 -11.69 6.91 29.48
CA PHE A 50 -12.03 8.16 28.77
C PHE A 50 -13.36 8.04 28.01
N LEU A 51 -13.61 6.93 27.31
CA LEU A 51 -14.87 6.71 26.61
C LEU A 51 -16.05 6.58 27.57
N GLN A 52 -15.86 5.93 28.73
CA GLN A 52 -16.86 5.84 29.79
C GLN A 52 -17.22 7.22 30.35
N ALA A 53 -16.23 8.08 30.59
CA ALA A 53 -16.48 9.45 31.03
C ALA A 53 -17.26 10.25 29.96
N ALA A 54 -16.92 10.08 28.68
CA ALA A 54 -17.60 10.75 27.58
C ALA A 54 -19.07 10.38 27.44
N ILE A 55 -19.50 9.18 27.82
CA ILE A 55 -20.92 8.77 27.86
C ILE A 55 -21.69 9.66 28.84
N GLY A 56 -21.12 9.92 30.04
CA GLY A 56 -21.77 10.75 31.08
C GLY A 56 -22.02 12.19 30.61
N ASP A 57 -21.17 12.70 29.73
CA ASP A 57 -21.26 14.08 29.21
C ASP A 57 -22.12 14.19 27.95
N THR A 58 -22.48 13.07 27.30
CA THR A 58 -23.21 13.05 26.04
C THR A 58 -24.72 12.94 26.30
N GLN A 59 -25.50 13.92 25.83
CA GLN A 59 -26.95 13.93 25.95
C GLN A 59 -27.69 13.32 24.76
N GLU A 60 -27.01 13.04 23.67
CA GLU A 60 -27.60 12.50 22.45
C GLU A 60 -27.64 10.97 22.48
N PRO A 61 -28.83 10.32 22.42
CA PRO A 61 -28.96 8.86 22.56
C PRO A 61 -28.16 8.04 21.53
N HIS A 62 -28.11 8.51 20.27
CA HIS A 62 -27.33 7.81 19.23
C HIS A 62 -25.83 7.89 19.48
N ALA A 63 -25.33 9.00 20.02
CA ALA A 63 -23.93 9.15 20.36
C ALA A 63 -23.56 8.29 21.58
N GLN A 64 -24.46 8.18 22.57
CA GLN A 64 -24.28 7.28 23.71
C GLN A 64 -24.18 5.82 23.26
N GLN A 65 -25.11 5.37 22.40
CA GLN A 65 -25.08 4.01 21.87
C GLN A 65 -23.77 3.71 21.10
N ALA A 66 -23.31 4.63 20.25
CA ALA A 66 -22.05 4.47 19.52
C ALA A 66 -20.83 4.38 20.45
N LEU A 67 -20.83 5.13 21.55
CA LEU A 67 -19.78 5.06 22.56
C LEU A 67 -19.81 3.73 23.33
N GLU A 68 -21.00 3.23 23.70
CA GLU A 68 -21.18 1.93 24.34
C GLU A 68 -20.71 0.79 23.44
N GLU A 69 -21.09 0.78 22.17
CA GLU A 69 -20.63 -0.22 21.20
C GLU A 69 -19.10 -0.22 21.08
N LYS A 70 -18.49 0.96 21.06
CA LYS A 70 -17.03 1.10 21.00
C LYS A 70 -16.33 0.60 22.27
N ILE A 71 -16.90 0.85 23.44
CA ILE A 71 -16.38 0.32 24.70
C ILE A 71 -16.46 -1.20 24.72
N ASN A 72 -17.63 -1.75 24.37
CA ASN A 72 -17.85 -3.20 24.35
C ASN A 72 -16.88 -3.90 23.38
N SER A 73 -16.68 -3.33 22.19
CA SER A 73 -15.72 -3.85 21.20
C SER A 73 -14.27 -3.86 21.74
N ARG A 74 -13.87 -2.81 22.47
CA ARG A 74 -12.53 -2.74 23.08
C ARG A 74 -12.37 -3.72 24.23
N GLN A 75 -13.37 -3.85 25.10
CA GLN A 75 -13.34 -4.83 26.17
C GLN A 75 -13.26 -6.25 25.64
N GLN A 76 -14.06 -6.58 24.63
CA GLN A 76 -13.98 -7.89 23.98
C GLN A 76 -12.60 -8.15 23.36
N ALA A 77 -11.98 -7.16 22.72
CA ALA A 77 -10.63 -7.29 22.18
C ALA A 77 -9.58 -7.49 23.30
N ALA A 78 -9.73 -6.82 24.45
CA ALA A 78 -8.86 -6.99 25.61
C ALA A 78 -9.01 -8.40 26.22
N ASP A 79 -10.23 -8.90 26.34
CA ASP A 79 -10.53 -10.24 26.88
C ASP A 79 -9.93 -11.33 25.96
N LEU A 80 -10.13 -11.22 24.66
CA LEU A 80 -9.53 -12.14 23.66
C LEU A 80 -8.00 -12.13 23.73
N ARG A 81 -7.41 -10.97 23.95
CA ARG A 81 -5.95 -10.85 24.11
C ARG A 81 -5.49 -11.51 25.40
N ALA A 82 -6.20 -11.29 26.51
CA ALA A 82 -5.89 -11.92 27.79
C ALA A 82 -6.00 -13.45 27.69
N GLU A 83 -7.03 -13.97 27.03
CA GLU A 83 -7.19 -15.40 26.77
C GLU A 83 -6.05 -15.95 25.90
N ALA A 84 -5.67 -15.24 24.83
CA ALA A 84 -4.55 -15.63 23.97
C ALA A 84 -3.21 -15.66 24.72
N LEU A 85 -3.01 -14.74 25.68
CA LEU A 85 -1.81 -14.71 26.52
C LEU A 85 -1.80 -15.79 27.61
N ALA A 86 -2.97 -16.24 28.04
CA ALA A 86 -3.08 -17.35 29.00
C ALA A 86 -2.77 -18.72 28.38
N GLN A 87 -2.84 -18.83 27.06
CA GLN A 87 -2.48 -20.05 26.34
C GLN A 87 -0.96 -20.17 26.24
N PRO A 88 -0.40 -21.39 26.39
CA PRO A 88 1.03 -21.59 26.16
C PRO A 88 1.39 -21.16 24.74
N ALA A 89 2.50 -20.45 24.59
CA ALA A 89 2.98 -20.04 23.27
C ALA A 89 3.13 -21.29 22.38
N PRO A 90 2.57 -21.28 21.16
CA PRO A 90 2.71 -22.40 20.24
C PRO A 90 4.19 -22.68 19.99
N SER A 91 4.56 -23.94 19.92
CA SER A 91 5.93 -24.32 19.57
C SER A 91 6.27 -23.82 18.15
N LEU A 92 7.56 -23.67 17.86
CA LEU A 92 8.00 -23.30 16.51
C LEU A 92 7.50 -24.35 15.48
N GLN A 93 7.45 -25.61 15.86
CA GLN A 93 6.92 -26.68 15.02
C GLN A 93 5.42 -26.48 14.73
N ASP A 94 4.62 -26.11 15.75
CA ASP A 94 3.18 -25.85 15.55
C ASP A 94 2.95 -24.63 14.65
N ILE A 95 3.75 -23.58 14.82
CA ILE A 95 3.71 -22.39 13.98
C ILE A 95 4.00 -22.78 12.51
N CYS A 96 5.02 -23.59 12.30
CA CYS A 96 5.42 -24.00 10.97
C CYS A 96 4.42 -24.96 10.32
N ALA A 97 3.84 -25.89 11.10
CA ALA A 97 2.81 -26.82 10.61
C ALA A 97 1.51 -26.10 10.19
N ASN A 98 1.18 -25.00 10.88
CA ASN A 98 -0.06 -24.23 10.62
C ASN A 98 0.18 -22.96 9.79
N ARG A 99 1.39 -22.75 9.26
CA ARG A 99 1.65 -21.59 8.42
C ARG A 99 0.80 -21.66 7.14
N VAL A 100 0.22 -20.53 6.78
CA VAL A 100 -0.39 -20.38 5.46
C VAL A 100 0.75 -20.44 4.44
N GLN A 101 0.82 -21.52 3.68
CA GLN A 101 1.73 -21.55 2.54
C GLN A 101 1.21 -20.55 1.52
N LEU A 102 1.86 -19.42 1.43
CA LEU A 102 1.64 -18.54 0.29
C LEU A 102 1.99 -19.34 -0.96
N PRO A 103 1.14 -19.29 -2.01
CA PRO A 103 1.45 -19.99 -3.24
C PRO A 103 2.85 -19.59 -3.67
N GLU A 104 3.70 -20.59 -3.90
CA GLU A 104 5.04 -20.35 -4.42
C GLU A 104 4.92 -19.41 -5.62
N LYS A 105 5.62 -18.28 -5.54
CA LYS A 105 5.65 -17.34 -6.64
C LYS A 105 6.20 -18.10 -7.84
N LYS A 106 5.36 -18.35 -8.83
CA LYS A 106 5.72 -19.17 -9.98
C LYS A 106 7.00 -18.61 -10.60
N ALA A 107 8.09 -19.34 -10.42
CA ALA A 107 9.43 -18.99 -10.95
C ALA A 107 9.45 -18.82 -12.49
N ASN A 108 8.38 -19.20 -13.18
CA ASN A 108 8.23 -19.15 -14.63
C ASN A 108 7.18 -18.13 -15.07
N GLN A 109 7.23 -16.91 -14.55
CA GLN A 109 6.43 -15.83 -15.14
C GLN A 109 7.05 -15.43 -16.48
N ALA A 110 6.19 -15.27 -17.52
CA ALA A 110 6.65 -14.83 -18.83
C ALA A 110 7.37 -13.47 -18.72
N LEU A 111 8.52 -13.36 -19.41
CA LEU A 111 9.32 -12.14 -19.49
C LEU A 111 9.04 -11.40 -20.80
N GLY A 112 9.45 -10.14 -20.87
CA GLY A 112 9.26 -9.28 -22.04
C GLY A 112 7.95 -8.53 -22.03
N ILE A 113 7.47 -8.12 -23.19
CA ILE A 113 6.23 -7.35 -23.37
C ILE A 113 5.03 -8.28 -23.29
N LEU A 114 4.09 -7.98 -22.41
CA LEU A 114 2.95 -8.82 -22.07
C LEU A 114 1.64 -8.04 -22.16
N THR A 115 0.57 -8.74 -22.51
CA THR A 115 -0.79 -8.19 -22.43
C THR A 115 -1.31 -8.32 -21.00
N VAL A 116 -1.97 -7.27 -20.52
CA VAL A 116 -2.58 -7.20 -19.19
C VAL A 116 -4.04 -6.81 -19.37
N ARG A 117 -4.89 -7.12 -18.38
CA ARG A 117 -6.25 -6.59 -18.34
C ARG A 117 -6.19 -5.07 -18.20
N GLU A 118 -6.93 -4.37 -19.03
CA GLU A 118 -6.98 -2.89 -19.07
C GLU A 118 -7.39 -2.28 -17.72
N ASP A 119 -8.27 -2.95 -16.98
CA ASP A 119 -8.81 -2.50 -15.71
C ASP A 119 -7.98 -2.89 -14.48
N PHE A 120 -6.85 -3.58 -14.68
CA PHE A 120 -6.03 -4.13 -13.58
C PHE A 120 -5.59 -3.06 -12.55
N LEU A 121 -5.22 -1.86 -13.00
CA LEU A 121 -4.82 -0.75 -12.13
C LEU A 121 -5.86 0.37 -12.00
N ASN A 122 -7.09 0.18 -12.47
CA ASN A 122 -8.16 1.17 -12.32
C ASN A 122 -8.40 1.62 -10.86
N PRO A 123 -8.32 0.73 -9.85
CA PRO A 123 -8.43 1.16 -8.46
C PRO A 123 -7.34 2.15 -8.01
N LEU A 124 -6.22 2.20 -8.74
CA LEU A 124 -5.12 3.13 -8.50
C LEU A 124 -5.18 4.37 -9.43
N GLY A 125 -6.23 4.50 -10.23
CA GLY A 125 -6.43 5.64 -11.13
C GLY A 125 -5.72 5.52 -12.49
N PHE A 126 -5.42 4.30 -12.96
CA PHE A 126 -4.72 4.05 -14.23
C PHE A 126 -5.49 3.12 -15.15
N VAL A 127 -5.42 3.40 -16.46
CA VAL A 127 -5.81 2.47 -17.52
C VAL A 127 -4.53 1.96 -18.18
N ILE A 128 -4.35 0.63 -18.17
CA ILE A 128 -3.13 0.00 -18.67
C ILE A 128 -3.34 -0.54 -20.08
N ALA A 129 -2.45 -0.20 -21.01
CA ALA A 129 -2.44 -0.74 -22.36
C ALA A 129 -1.70 -2.09 -22.41
N ASN A 130 -0.49 -2.15 -21.87
CA ASN A 130 0.31 -3.36 -21.76
C ASN A 130 1.36 -3.22 -20.65
N MET A 131 2.16 -4.29 -20.44
CA MET A 131 3.25 -4.26 -19.49
C MET A 131 4.52 -4.87 -20.07
N TRP A 132 5.63 -4.57 -19.46
CA TRP A 132 6.89 -5.28 -19.60
C TRP A 132 7.31 -5.88 -18.26
N ARG A 133 7.89 -7.08 -18.31
CA ARG A 133 8.46 -7.76 -17.16
C ARG A 133 9.88 -8.20 -17.46
N GLY A 134 10.78 -7.87 -16.59
CA GLY A 134 12.18 -8.23 -16.70
C GLY A 134 12.91 -8.17 -15.37
N SER A 135 14.21 -7.97 -15.43
CA SER A 135 15.04 -7.80 -14.23
C SER A 135 16.06 -6.68 -14.42
N PHE A 136 16.30 -5.96 -13.35
CA PHE A 136 17.37 -4.97 -13.27
C PHE A 136 18.17 -5.18 -11.97
N ASN A 137 19.50 -5.30 -12.05
CA ASN A 137 20.35 -5.61 -10.91
C ASN A 137 19.88 -6.85 -10.12
N GLN A 138 19.46 -7.90 -10.83
CA GLN A 138 18.92 -9.15 -10.26
C GLN A 138 17.60 -8.98 -9.50
N GLN A 139 16.99 -7.80 -9.54
CA GLN A 139 15.66 -7.57 -8.98
C GLN A 139 14.61 -7.68 -10.09
N PRO A 140 13.51 -8.40 -9.87
CA PRO A 140 12.42 -8.42 -10.82
C PRO A 140 11.76 -7.04 -10.89
N VAL A 141 11.47 -6.62 -12.12
CA VAL A 141 10.85 -5.32 -12.42
C VAL A 141 9.65 -5.54 -13.31
N GLU A 142 8.56 -4.90 -12.97
CA GLU A 142 7.37 -4.80 -13.80
C GLU A 142 7.13 -3.34 -14.15
N LEU A 143 6.88 -3.08 -15.41
CA LEU A 143 6.58 -1.75 -15.90
C LEU A 143 5.26 -1.81 -16.68
N TYR A 144 4.30 -1.02 -16.28
CA TYR A 144 3.00 -0.90 -16.92
C TYR A 144 2.93 0.41 -17.69
N ALA A 145 2.50 0.36 -18.93
CA ALA A 145 2.30 1.55 -19.76
C ALA A 145 0.81 1.78 -19.99
N GLY A 146 0.39 3.04 -20.00
CA GLY A 146 -1.01 3.39 -20.15
C GLY A 146 -1.26 4.89 -20.04
N ALA A 147 -2.37 5.26 -19.40
CA ALA A 147 -2.75 6.64 -19.13
C ALA A 147 -3.40 6.80 -17.77
N MET A 148 -3.52 8.04 -17.29
CA MET A 148 -4.35 8.36 -16.15
C MET A 148 -5.82 8.12 -16.48
N LEU A 149 -6.57 7.56 -15.53
CA LEU A 149 -8.00 7.25 -15.73
C LEU A 149 -8.85 8.53 -15.87
N ASP A 150 -8.51 9.56 -15.14
CA ASP A 150 -9.20 10.87 -15.10
C ASP A 150 -8.62 11.89 -16.08
N ALA A 151 -7.46 11.60 -16.70
CA ALA A 151 -6.78 12.43 -17.68
C ALA A 151 -6.20 11.54 -18.80
N PRO A 152 -7.02 10.99 -19.71
CA PRO A 152 -6.58 10.00 -20.70
C PRO A 152 -5.57 10.56 -21.72
N GLU A 153 -5.42 11.86 -21.82
CA GLU A 153 -4.35 12.51 -22.59
C GLU A 153 -2.97 12.42 -21.91
N GLN A 154 -2.95 12.21 -20.59
CA GLN A 154 -1.72 12.05 -19.83
C GLN A 154 -1.26 10.59 -19.85
N GLY A 155 -0.34 10.27 -20.75
CA GLY A 155 0.35 9.00 -20.76
C GLY A 155 1.19 8.81 -19.49
N VAL A 156 1.24 7.59 -18.99
CA VAL A 156 2.00 7.26 -17.76
C VAL A 156 2.70 5.91 -17.88
N VAL A 157 3.80 5.80 -17.19
CA VAL A 157 4.48 4.54 -16.87
C VAL A 157 4.34 4.32 -15.37
N VAL A 158 3.92 3.12 -14.98
CA VAL A 158 3.89 2.69 -13.57
C VAL A 158 4.94 1.61 -13.40
N LEU A 159 5.94 1.91 -12.60
CA LEU A 159 7.04 1.00 -12.29
C LEU A 159 6.78 0.31 -10.95
N SER A 160 6.85 -1.01 -10.95
CA SER A 160 6.79 -1.84 -9.74
C SER A 160 8.06 -2.67 -9.63
N MET A 161 8.67 -2.62 -8.45
CA MET A 161 9.77 -3.49 -8.07
C MET A 161 9.30 -4.39 -6.94
N GLU A 162 9.44 -5.68 -7.11
CA GLU A 162 8.88 -6.70 -6.22
C GLU A 162 9.22 -6.52 -4.75
N ASN A 163 10.42 -6.03 -4.48
CA ASN A 163 10.92 -5.89 -3.12
C ASN A 163 10.57 -4.54 -2.46
N LEU A 164 9.96 -3.62 -3.18
CA LEU A 164 9.71 -2.27 -2.65
C LEU A 164 8.26 -2.02 -2.26
N GLU A 165 7.32 -2.91 -2.62
CA GLU A 165 5.88 -2.69 -2.42
C GLU A 165 5.41 -1.29 -2.89
N ILE A 166 6.24 -0.63 -3.72
CA ILE A 166 6.04 0.75 -4.12
C ILE A 166 5.81 0.77 -5.62
N PHE A 167 4.67 1.31 -6.01
CA PHE A 167 4.41 1.69 -7.38
C PHE A 167 4.87 3.13 -7.59
N THR A 168 5.85 3.33 -8.47
CA THR A 168 6.29 4.68 -8.87
C THR A 168 5.59 5.05 -10.16
N THR A 169 4.79 6.11 -10.13
CA THR A 169 4.11 6.65 -11.31
C THR A 169 4.96 7.73 -11.95
N ILE A 170 5.23 7.60 -13.24
CA ILE A 170 6.06 8.51 -14.00
C ILE A 170 5.26 9.00 -15.21
N PRO A 171 4.78 10.26 -15.19
CA PRO A 171 4.02 10.83 -16.31
C PRO A 171 4.92 11.09 -17.52
N ASP A 172 4.37 10.92 -18.72
CA ASP A 172 5.02 11.40 -19.95
C ASP A 172 5.16 12.92 -19.88
N PRO A 173 6.39 13.48 -20.02
CA PRO A 173 6.58 14.92 -20.02
C PRO A 173 5.89 15.64 -21.18
N ASN A 174 5.47 14.89 -22.21
CA ASN A 174 4.76 15.41 -23.36
C ASN A 174 3.44 14.66 -23.53
N PRO A 175 2.37 15.08 -22.87
CA PRO A 175 1.07 14.41 -22.91
C PRO A 175 0.56 14.25 -24.34
N ASP A 176 0.38 13.01 -24.76
CA ASP A 176 -0.05 12.67 -26.13
C ASP A 176 -0.88 11.37 -26.15
N GLY A 177 -1.60 11.15 -25.04
CA GLY A 177 -2.51 10.02 -24.85
C GLY A 177 -1.85 8.78 -24.27
N VAL A 178 -2.56 7.68 -24.42
CA VAL A 178 -2.18 6.37 -23.85
C VAL A 178 -0.83 5.92 -24.42
N LEU A 179 0.05 5.47 -23.52
CA LEU A 179 1.33 4.86 -23.88
C LEU A 179 1.19 3.34 -24.04
N THR A 180 1.86 2.78 -25.04
CA THR A 180 1.95 1.34 -25.27
C THR A 180 3.40 0.96 -25.52
N ILE A 181 3.94 -0.03 -24.80
CA ILE A 181 5.29 -0.53 -25.00
C ILE A 181 5.33 -1.31 -26.32
N THR A 182 6.24 -0.94 -27.21
CA THR A 182 6.37 -1.51 -28.56
C THR A 182 7.63 -2.35 -28.74
N ALA A 183 8.72 -1.98 -28.08
CA ALA A 183 9.99 -2.70 -28.18
C ALA A 183 10.82 -2.59 -26.89
N GLU A 184 11.79 -3.49 -26.78
CA GLU A 184 12.78 -3.54 -25.71
C GLU A 184 14.19 -3.40 -26.31
N HIS A 185 14.97 -2.46 -25.77
CA HIS A 185 16.34 -2.17 -26.16
C HIS A 185 17.25 -2.30 -24.91
N GLY A 186 17.46 -3.54 -24.45
CA GLY A 186 18.17 -3.79 -23.21
C GLY A 186 17.42 -3.26 -21.99
N ALA A 187 17.99 -2.27 -21.28
CA ALA A 187 17.36 -1.64 -20.14
C ALA A 187 16.43 -0.46 -20.51
N ARG A 188 16.13 -0.27 -21.79
CA ARG A 188 15.22 0.74 -22.31
C ARG A 188 14.02 0.14 -22.99
N LEU A 189 12.92 0.80 -22.81
CA LEU A 189 11.68 0.47 -23.50
C LEU A 189 11.32 1.57 -24.48
N GLU A 190 10.94 1.15 -25.67
CA GLU A 190 10.30 2.01 -26.64
C GLU A 190 8.79 1.95 -26.43
N LEU A 191 8.17 3.12 -26.40
CA LEU A 191 6.73 3.26 -26.25
C LEU A 191 6.18 4.09 -27.41
N SER A 192 4.96 3.78 -27.82
CA SER A 192 4.21 4.62 -28.77
C SER A 192 3.03 5.27 -28.04
N THR A 193 2.73 6.50 -28.46
CA THR A 193 1.48 7.17 -28.07
C THR A 193 0.35 6.78 -29.02
N VAL A 194 -0.89 7.10 -28.64
CA VAL A 194 -2.06 6.89 -29.50
C VAL A 194 -1.95 7.63 -30.83
N ASN A 195 -1.22 8.75 -30.88
CA ASN A 195 -0.98 9.56 -32.07
C ASN A 195 0.25 9.11 -32.90
N GLY A 196 0.92 8.04 -32.47
CA GLY A 196 2.06 7.46 -33.19
C GLY A 196 3.41 8.11 -32.87
N ALA A 197 3.48 8.98 -31.89
CA ALA A 197 4.78 9.50 -31.42
C ALA A 197 5.54 8.44 -30.62
N THR A 198 6.85 8.35 -30.86
CA THR A 198 7.72 7.44 -30.11
C THR A 198 8.25 8.11 -28.84
N ARG A 199 8.33 7.34 -27.76
CA ARG A 199 8.94 7.71 -26.48
C ARG A 199 9.92 6.62 -26.08
N TYR A 200 10.93 6.99 -25.30
CA TYR A 200 11.85 6.03 -24.72
C TYR A 200 11.86 6.20 -23.21
N PHE A 201 11.82 5.08 -22.50
CA PHE A 201 11.87 5.05 -21.04
C PHE A 201 13.09 4.25 -20.58
N ASP A 202 13.94 4.88 -19.80
CA ASP A 202 15.13 4.25 -19.21
C ASP A 202 14.78 3.68 -17.84
N ILE A 203 14.81 2.35 -17.72
CA ILE A 203 14.43 1.64 -16.48
C ILE A 203 15.40 1.96 -15.34
N PRO A 204 16.75 1.91 -15.54
CA PRO A 204 17.70 2.26 -14.51
C PRO A 204 17.59 3.69 -13.98
N ALA A 205 17.30 4.63 -14.85
CA ALA A 205 17.17 6.04 -14.49
C ALA A 205 15.74 6.44 -14.09
N GLN A 206 14.77 5.53 -14.29
CA GLN A 206 13.34 5.75 -14.03
C GLN A 206 12.79 7.04 -14.64
N GLN A 207 13.17 7.31 -15.89
CA GLN A 207 12.76 8.53 -16.57
C GLN A 207 12.62 8.34 -18.09
N PHE A 208 11.82 9.23 -18.71
CA PHE A 208 11.79 9.34 -20.16
C PHE A 208 13.08 9.97 -20.67
N VAL A 209 13.54 9.48 -21.81
CA VAL A 209 14.74 9.97 -22.51
C VAL A 209 14.41 10.31 -23.97
N SER A 210 15.28 11.10 -24.62
CA SER A 210 15.03 11.60 -25.98
C SER A 210 15.08 10.52 -27.07
N ASP A 211 15.93 9.52 -26.86
CA ASP A 211 16.18 8.45 -27.83
C ASP A 211 16.73 7.19 -27.15
N SER A 212 16.96 6.14 -27.94
CA SER A 212 17.47 4.86 -27.45
C SER A 212 18.96 4.88 -27.01
N GLU A 213 19.72 5.93 -27.37
CA GLU A 213 21.16 6.01 -27.16
C GLU A 213 21.58 7.02 -26.08
N THR A 214 20.67 7.92 -25.69
CA THR A 214 20.92 8.95 -24.65
C THR A 214 21.40 8.30 -23.35
N GLN A 215 22.61 8.61 -22.90
CA GLN A 215 23.13 8.10 -21.64
C GLN A 215 22.65 8.96 -20.47
N VAL A 216 22.03 8.29 -19.51
CA VAL A 216 21.56 8.89 -18.26
C VAL A 216 22.10 8.10 -17.07
N PRO A 217 22.45 8.77 -15.97
CA PRO A 217 22.89 8.05 -14.77
C PRO A 217 21.74 7.23 -14.21
N ALA A 218 22.03 5.98 -13.83
CA ALA A 218 21.09 5.14 -13.11
C ALA A 218 20.82 5.74 -11.72
N ILE A 219 19.60 5.54 -11.22
CA ILE A 219 19.28 5.85 -9.84
C ILE A 219 19.91 4.78 -8.94
N ASP A 220 20.48 5.21 -7.83
CA ASP A 220 20.93 4.28 -6.78
C ASP A 220 19.71 3.61 -6.15
N LEU A 221 19.45 2.38 -6.56
CA LEU A 221 18.41 1.58 -5.94
C LEU A 221 18.87 1.08 -4.57
N PRO A 222 17.97 1.05 -3.59
CA PRO A 222 18.29 0.41 -2.32
C PRO A 222 18.72 -1.03 -2.57
N PRO A 223 19.67 -1.57 -1.79
CA PRO A 223 20.09 -2.95 -1.93
C PRO A 223 18.87 -3.88 -1.75
N ALA A 224 18.88 -4.98 -2.51
CA ALA A 224 17.84 -6.00 -2.36
C ALA A 224 17.71 -6.38 -0.87
N PRO A 225 16.50 -6.50 -0.34
CA PRO A 225 16.32 -6.91 1.05
C PRO A 225 17.02 -8.24 1.28
N THR A 226 17.78 -8.32 2.37
CA THR A 226 18.43 -9.57 2.76
C THR A 226 17.35 -10.64 2.90
N PRO A 227 17.53 -11.84 2.31
CA PRO A 227 16.57 -12.92 2.47
C PRO A 227 16.25 -13.13 3.96
N VAL A 228 14.98 -13.00 4.32
CA VAL A 228 14.55 -13.29 5.68
C VAL A 228 14.72 -14.78 5.91
N PHE A 229 15.51 -15.15 6.91
CA PHE A 229 15.65 -16.55 7.29
C PHE A 229 14.28 -17.10 7.68
N ASP A 230 13.78 -18.09 6.94
CA ASP A 230 12.57 -18.82 7.29
C ASP A 230 12.93 -19.93 8.30
N PRO A 231 12.55 -19.78 9.57
CA PRO A 231 12.85 -20.77 10.59
C PRO A 231 12.11 -22.10 10.38
N CYS A 232 11.16 -22.14 9.46
CA CYS A 232 10.37 -23.33 9.18
C CYS A 232 11.05 -24.30 8.19
N VAL A 233 12.04 -23.86 7.44
CA VAL A 233 12.74 -24.70 6.46
C VAL A 233 13.28 -26.00 7.09
N GLN A 234 13.68 -25.99 8.37
CA GLN A 234 14.14 -27.18 9.09
C GLN A 234 13.05 -28.24 9.33
N PHE A 235 11.78 -27.88 9.19
CA PHE A 235 10.62 -28.79 9.36
C PHE A 235 10.01 -29.24 8.04
N ASP A 236 10.51 -28.74 6.91
CA ASP A 236 10.00 -29.07 5.56
C ASP A 236 10.62 -30.32 4.96
N THR A 237 11.37 -31.11 5.74
CA THR A 237 11.96 -32.39 5.27
C THR A 237 10.84 -33.44 5.11
N PRO A 238 10.76 -34.11 3.95
CA PRO A 238 9.79 -35.15 3.68
C PRO A 238 10.00 -36.41 4.55
#